data_dbf4b606daf6ef11e4f4f3de2deaf251
#
_entry.id   dbf4b606daf6ef11e4f4f3de2deaf251
#
_cell.length_a   1.000
_cell.length_b   1.000
_cell.length_c   1.000
_cell.angle_alpha   90.00
_cell.angle_beta   90.00
_cell.angle_gamma   90.00
#
_symmetry.space_group_name_H-M   'P 1'
#
loop_
_entity.id
_entity.type
_entity.pdbx_description
1 polymer ?
#
loop_
_entity_poly.entity_id
_entity_poly.type
_entity_poly.pdbx_seq_one_letter_code
_entity_poly.pdbx_strand_id
1 'polypeptide(L)'
;RAEDIKEAILSEYFTSSGRLAVDTQTGYLVALKFGIYKDKQKVIDGLKNRMKQDLNRLKGGFVGSTMMNCVLAENGMVDKAYDLLLYEGFPGWLYAVNLGATTIWERWNSVLPDGTISGTEMNSLNHYSYGSVVEFLYRYAAGIVPTAPGFKKARIAPCPEIRLGHMECSYDSVSGKYVS
;
A
#
# COMPACT_ATOMS: atom_id res chain seq x y z
N ARG A 1 -27.28 2.04 7.89
CA ARG A 1 -26.76 2.93 6.83
C ARG A 1 -25.44 2.40 6.23
N ALA A 2 -24.44 2.01 7.03
CA ALA A 2 -23.18 1.48 6.47
C ALA A 2 -23.40 0.16 5.72
N GLU A 3 -24.20 -0.74 6.29
CA GLU A 3 -24.53 -2.01 5.66
C GLU A 3 -25.37 -1.82 4.38
N ASP A 4 -26.35 -0.92 4.39
CA ASP A 4 -27.16 -0.61 3.20
C ASP A 4 -26.30 -0.09 2.04
N ILE A 5 -25.27 0.73 2.35
CA ILE A 5 -24.29 1.21 1.36
C ILE A 5 -23.44 0.04 0.82
N LYS A 6 -22.99 -0.83 1.71
CA LYS A 6 -22.22 -2.01 1.31
C LYS A 6 -23.03 -2.94 0.41
N GLU A 7 -24.29 -3.20 0.74
CA GLU A 7 -25.19 -4.00 -0.09
C GLU A 7 -25.41 -3.37 -1.46
N ALA A 8 -25.61 -2.06 -1.52
CA ALA A 8 -25.73 -1.33 -2.78
C ALA A 8 -24.47 -1.45 -3.64
N ILE A 9 -23.28 -1.30 -3.05
CA ILE A 9 -22.01 -1.49 -3.75
C ILE A 9 -21.85 -2.94 -4.24
N LEU A 10 -22.21 -3.92 -3.42
CA LEU A 10 -22.16 -5.34 -3.81
C LEU A 10 -23.11 -5.68 -4.95
N SER A 11 -24.28 -5.03 -4.97
CA SER A 11 -25.26 -5.19 -6.05
C SER A 11 -24.79 -4.56 -7.36
N GLU A 12 -24.24 -3.35 -7.29
CA GLU A 12 -23.86 -2.54 -8.46
C GLU A 12 -22.55 -3.00 -9.10
N TYR A 13 -21.53 -3.30 -8.27
CA TYR A 13 -20.15 -3.52 -8.74
C TYR A 13 -19.68 -4.97 -8.70
N PHE A 14 -20.51 -5.90 -8.25
CA PHE A 14 -20.13 -7.32 -8.24
C PHE A 14 -21.10 -8.17 -9.05
N THR A 15 -20.54 -9.05 -9.88
CA THR A 15 -21.35 -10.04 -10.61
C THR A 15 -22.03 -11.02 -9.65
N SER A 16 -23.00 -11.78 -10.16
CA SER A 16 -23.65 -12.87 -9.41
C SER A 16 -22.63 -13.91 -8.94
N SER A 17 -21.57 -14.14 -9.73
CA SER A 17 -20.47 -15.05 -9.37
C SER A 17 -19.51 -14.50 -8.32
N GLY A 18 -19.67 -13.25 -7.85
CA GLY A 18 -18.83 -12.60 -6.85
C GLY A 18 -17.54 -11.97 -7.41
N ARG A 19 -17.44 -11.78 -8.73
CA ARG A 19 -16.32 -11.06 -9.35
C ARG A 19 -16.58 -9.54 -9.29
N LEU A 20 -15.56 -8.76 -8.94
CA LEU A 20 -15.61 -7.29 -9.04
C LEU A 20 -15.59 -6.88 -10.52
N ALA A 21 -16.54 -6.03 -10.92
CA ALA A 21 -16.66 -5.54 -12.29
C ALA A 21 -15.62 -4.46 -12.62
N VAL A 22 -15.16 -3.71 -11.61
CA VAL A 22 -14.12 -2.67 -11.75
C VAL A 22 -12.75 -3.33 -11.68
N ASP A 23 -12.21 -3.70 -12.84
CA ASP A 23 -10.92 -4.42 -12.95
C ASP A 23 -9.73 -3.45 -12.87
N THR A 24 -9.52 -2.85 -11.70
CA THR A 24 -8.38 -1.98 -11.40
C THR A 24 -7.73 -2.36 -10.07
N GLN A 25 -6.42 -2.10 -9.92
CA GLN A 25 -5.74 -2.32 -8.63
C GLN A 25 -6.49 -1.62 -7.49
N THR A 26 -6.84 -0.35 -7.66
CA THR A 26 -7.57 0.44 -6.65
C THR A 26 -8.91 -0.20 -6.29
N GLY A 27 -9.69 -0.67 -7.27
CA GLY A 27 -10.98 -1.32 -7.02
C GLY A 27 -10.84 -2.54 -6.11
N TYR A 28 -9.89 -3.43 -6.41
CA TYR A 28 -9.62 -4.61 -5.57
C TYR A 28 -9.09 -4.24 -4.18
N LEU A 29 -8.20 -3.24 -4.10
CA LEU A 29 -7.65 -2.79 -2.81
C LEU A 29 -8.71 -2.20 -1.89
N VAL A 30 -9.58 -1.35 -2.42
CA VAL A 30 -10.72 -0.78 -1.69
C VAL A 30 -11.67 -1.89 -1.23
N ALA A 31 -12.01 -2.83 -2.12
CA ALA A 31 -12.87 -3.96 -1.76
C ALA A 31 -12.28 -4.78 -0.59
N LEU A 32 -10.99 -5.10 -0.63
CA LEU A 32 -10.29 -5.84 0.43
C LEU A 32 -10.19 -5.03 1.72
N LYS A 33 -9.80 -3.75 1.63
CA LYS A 33 -9.59 -2.88 2.80
C LYS A 33 -10.85 -2.67 3.61
N PHE A 34 -11.97 -2.50 2.93
CA PHE A 34 -13.27 -2.20 3.58
C PHE A 34 -14.18 -3.42 3.71
N GLY A 35 -13.72 -4.62 3.35
CA GLY A 35 -14.50 -5.85 3.46
C GLY A 35 -15.74 -5.87 2.55
N ILE A 36 -15.65 -5.23 1.37
CA ILE A 36 -16.72 -5.13 0.38
C ILE A 36 -16.53 -6.23 -0.66
N TYR A 37 -17.02 -7.43 -0.36
CA TYR A 37 -16.95 -8.58 -1.27
C TYR A 37 -18.00 -9.64 -0.90
N LYS A 38 -18.42 -10.42 -1.91
CA LYS A 38 -19.24 -11.63 -1.73
C LYS A 38 -18.35 -12.84 -1.45
N ASP A 39 -17.17 -12.88 -2.07
CA ASP A 39 -16.15 -13.91 -1.94
C ASP A 39 -14.77 -13.25 -1.89
N LYS A 40 -14.15 -13.27 -0.73
CA LYS A 40 -12.84 -12.65 -0.49
C LYS A 40 -11.76 -13.22 -1.40
N GLN A 41 -11.77 -14.55 -1.60
CA GLN A 41 -10.72 -15.21 -2.39
C GLN A 41 -10.77 -14.78 -3.85
N LYS A 42 -11.95 -14.59 -4.42
CA LYS A 42 -12.11 -14.08 -5.79
C LYS A 42 -11.57 -12.67 -5.96
N VAL A 43 -11.72 -11.82 -4.94
CA VAL A 43 -11.14 -10.46 -4.97
C VAL A 43 -9.61 -10.52 -4.87
N ILE A 44 -9.05 -11.38 -4.03
CA ILE A 44 -7.61 -11.61 -3.94
C ILE A 44 -7.05 -12.13 -5.28
N ASP A 45 -7.71 -13.11 -5.88
CA ASP A 45 -7.27 -13.67 -7.16
C ASP A 45 -7.41 -12.66 -8.30
N GLY A 46 -8.46 -11.84 -8.27
CA GLY A 46 -8.64 -10.71 -9.17
C GLY A 46 -7.49 -9.70 -9.06
N LEU A 47 -7.13 -9.30 -7.84
CA LEU A 47 -5.99 -8.42 -7.59
C LEU A 47 -4.68 -9.01 -8.10
N LYS A 48 -4.41 -10.29 -7.81
CA LYS A 48 -3.21 -10.99 -8.30
C LYS A 48 -3.13 -10.98 -9.83
N ASN A 49 -4.25 -11.25 -10.50
CA ASN A 49 -4.32 -11.24 -11.96
C ASN A 49 -4.13 -9.83 -12.52
N ARG A 50 -4.78 -8.82 -11.92
CA ARG A 50 -4.62 -7.42 -12.32
C ARG A 50 -3.17 -6.95 -12.16
N MET A 51 -2.53 -7.28 -11.04
CA MET A 51 -1.11 -6.96 -10.83
C MET A 51 -0.21 -7.59 -11.89
N LYS A 52 -0.44 -8.86 -12.27
CA LYS A 52 0.31 -9.51 -13.36
C LYS A 52 0.15 -8.77 -14.69
N GLN A 53 -1.09 -8.39 -15.04
CA GLN A 53 -1.37 -7.62 -16.26
C GLN A 53 -0.71 -6.24 -16.22
N ASP A 54 -0.57 -5.65 -15.05
CA ASP A 54 0.14 -4.40 -14.81
C ASP A 54 1.66 -4.59 -14.63
N LEU A 55 2.21 -5.74 -15.03
CA LEU A 55 3.63 -6.11 -14.92
C LEU A 55 4.16 -6.05 -13.48
N ASN A 56 3.30 -6.30 -12.49
CA ASN A 56 3.56 -6.14 -11.06
C ASN A 56 4.09 -4.74 -10.70
N ARG A 57 3.51 -3.69 -11.30
CA ARG A 57 3.84 -2.29 -11.03
C ARG A 57 2.67 -1.56 -10.38
N LEU A 58 2.99 -0.46 -9.71
CA LEU A 58 1.99 0.40 -9.09
C LEU A 58 1.13 1.10 -10.17
N LYS A 59 -0.18 0.91 -10.11
CA LYS A 59 -1.17 1.60 -10.97
C LYS A 59 -2.41 2.05 -10.18
N GLY A 60 -2.23 2.27 -8.88
CA GLY A 60 -3.34 2.58 -7.98
C GLY A 60 -3.68 4.06 -7.83
N GLY A 61 -2.91 4.97 -8.38
CA GLY A 61 -3.01 6.40 -8.06
C GLY A 61 -2.84 6.65 -6.56
N PHE A 62 -3.26 7.80 -6.04
CA PHE A 62 -3.12 8.10 -4.60
C PHE A 62 -3.91 7.11 -3.74
N VAL A 63 -5.19 6.88 -4.06
CA VAL A 63 -6.06 6.02 -3.25
C VAL A 63 -5.54 4.59 -3.18
N GLY A 64 -5.20 3.98 -4.33
CA GLY A 64 -4.73 2.61 -4.36
C GLY A 64 -3.32 2.44 -3.80
N SER A 65 -2.37 3.30 -4.20
CA SER A 65 -0.97 3.16 -3.79
C SER A 65 -0.77 3.39 -2.29
N THR A 66 -1.57 4.27 -1.65
CA THR A 66 -1.45 4.54 -0.21
C THR A 66 -1.81 3.33 0.67
N MET A 67 -2.65 2.45 0.20
CA MET A 67 -3.06 1.25 0.96
C MET A 67 -2.46 -0.05 0.43
N MET A 68 -1.78 -0.02 -0.73
CA MET A 68 -1.32 -1.20 -1.46
C MET A 68 -0.54 -2.18 -0.58
N ASN A 69 0.57 -1.74 0.00
CA ASN A 69 1.49 -2.61 0.73
C ASN A 69 0.83 -3.22 1.97
N CYS A 70 0.03 -2.44 2.71
CA CYS A 70 -0.72 -2.93 3.87
C CYS A 70 -1.76 -3.97 3.46
N VAL A 71 -2.56 -3.69 2.42
CA VAL A 71 -3.60 -4.63 1.96
C VAL A 71 -2.98 -5.92 1.42
N LEU A 72 -1.86 -5.83 0.70
CA LEU A 72 -1.14 -7.03 0.26
C LEU A 72 -0.69 -7.88 1.45
N ALA A 73 -0.07 -7.27 2.46
CA ALA A 73 0.38 -7.96 3.67
C ALA A 73 -0.78 -8.58 4.46
N GLU A 74 -1.89 -7.84 4.63
CA GLU A 74 -3.12 -8.30 5.31
C GLU A 74 -3.76 -9.54 4.62
N ASN A 75 -3.44 -9.75 3.36
CA ASN A 75 -3.99 -10.84 2.55
C ASN A 75 -2.94 -11.88 2.12
N GLY A 76 -1.85 -12.03 2.87
CA GLY A 76 -0.85 -13.08 2.66
C GLY A 76 0.06 -12.88 1.46
N MET A 77 0.20 -11.63 0.99
CA MET A 77 1.03 -11.28 -0.16
C MET A 77 2.16 -10.33 0.24
N VAL A 78 2.77 -10.55 1.41
CA VAL A 78 3.83 -9.68 1.94
C VAL A 78 5.04 -9.59 1.01
N ASP A 79 5.41 -10.69 0.33
CA ASP A 79 6.49 -10.70 -0.66
C ASP A 79 6.22 -9.70 -1.80
N LYS A 80 4.95 -9.62 -2.26
CA LYS A 80 4.54 -8.65 -3.27
C LYS A 80 4.61 -7.20 -2.77
N ALA A 81 4.31 -6.98 -1.50
CA ALA A 81 4.47 -5.67 -0.89
C ALA A 81 5.94 -5.23 -0.88
N TYR A 82 6.86 -6.13 -0.56
CA TYR A 82 8.29 -5.87 -0.64
C TYR A 82 8.78 -5.71 -2.08
N ASP A 83 8.30 -6.51 -3.02
CA ASP A 83 8.65 -6.36 -4.44
C ASP A 83 8.31 -4.95 -4.96
N LEU A 84 7.16 -4.39 -4.54
CA LEU A 84 6.78 -3.03 -4.89
C LEU A 84 7.61 -1.97 -4.16
N LEU A 85 7.88 -2.17 -2.86
CA LEU A 85 8.68 -1.25 -2.04
C LEU A 85 10.10 -1.12 -2.57
N LEU A 86 10.73 -2.25 -2.91
CA LEU A 86 12.14 -2.34 -3.31
C LEU A 86 12.35 -2.22 -4.81
N TYR A 87 11.28 -1.92 -5.57
CA TYR A 87 11.41 -1.70 -7.00
C TYR A 87 12.07 -0.36 -7.29
N GLU A 88 13.22 -0.41 -7.98
CA GLU A 88 14.05 0.77 -8.28
C GLU A 88 13.58 1.57 -9.50
N GLY A 89 12.72 0.99 -10.34
CA GLY A 89 12.24 1.64 -11.54
C GLY A 89 10.95 2.44 -11.33
N PHE A 90 10.46 3.04 -12.42
CA PHE A 90 9.19 3.76 -12.47
C PHE A 90 8.00 2.80 -12.72
N PRO A 91 6.87 2.97 -12.06
CA PRO A 91 6.61 3.81 -10.87
C PRO A 91 7.05 3.09 -9.57
N GLY A 92 7.69 3.79 -8.66
CA GLY A 92 8.16 3.22 -7.39
C GLY A 92 8.84 4.23 -6.48
N TRP A 93 8.92 3.91 -5.19
CA TRP A 93 9.57 4.77 -4.19
C TRP A 93 11.06 4.93 -4.45
N LEU A 94 11.76 3.83 -4.77
CA LEU A 94 13.21 3.88 -4.99
C LEU A 94 13.60 4.60 -6.29
N TYR A 95 12.68 4.71 -7.26
CA TYR A 95 12.91 5.56 -8.44
C TYR A 95 13.23 7.00 -8.04
N ALA A 96 12.40 7.60 -7.16
CA ALA A 96 12.63 8.95 -6.67
C ALA A 96 13.90 9.04 -5.81
N VAL A 97 14.13 8.06 -4.92
CA VAL A 97 15.33 7.98 -4.08
C VAL A 97 16.60 7.92 -4.93
N ASN A 98 16.63 7.09 -5.98
CA ASN A 98 17.78 6.95 -6.87
C ASN A 98 18.05 8.20 -7.71
N LEU A 99 17.03 9.07 -7.90
CA LEU A 99 17.19 10.40 -8.50
C LEU A 99 17.55 11.50 -7.47
N GLY A 100 17.86 11.11 -6.22
CA GLY A 100 18.30 12.04 -5.17
C GLY A 100 17.16 12.75 -4.43
N ALA A 101 15.93 12.24 -4.48
CA ALA A 101 14.81 12.82 -3.74
C ALA A 101 15.06 12.79 -2.23
N THR A 102 14.85 13.94 -1.58
CA THR A 102 14.89 14.08 -0.12
C THR A 102 13.49 14.23 0.50
N THR A 103 12.47 14.25 -0.34
CA THR A 103 11.05 14.38 0.02
C THR A 103 10.21 13.42 -0.79
N ILE A 104 8.97 13.17 -0.36
CA ILE A 104 8.00 12.41 -1.15
C ILE A 104 7.42 13.31 -2.23
N TRP A 105 7.46 12.86 -3.48
CA TRP A 105 6.91 13.58 -4.62
C TRP A 105 5.43 13.28 -4.83
N GLU A 106 4.71 14.23 -5.45
CA GLU A 106 3.30 14.09 -5.80
C GLU A 106 3.08 13.05 -6.89
N ARG A 107 3.94 13.05 -7.91
CA ARG A 107 3.92 12.06 -8.99
C ARG A 107 5.13 11.16 -8.88
N TRP A 108 4.99 9.90 -9.28
CA TRP A 108 6.12 8.98 -9.32
C TRP A 108 7.28 9.47 -10.19
N ASN A 109 6.98 10.26 -11.22
CA ASN A 109 7.93 10.89 -12.13
C ASN A 109 7.96 12.41 -12.03
N SER A 110 7.79 12.98 -10.85
CA SER A 110 7.86 14.44 -10.67
C SER A 110 9.16 15.04 -11.22
N VAL A 111 10.25 14.29 -11.09
CA VAL A 111 11.52 14.57 -11.79
C VAL A 111 11.81 13.43 -12.75
N LEU A 112 12.24 13.77 -13.97
CA LEU A 112 12.62 12.80 -14.99
C LEU A 112 14.08 12.35 -14.85
N PRO A 113 14.51 11.26 -15.50
CA PRO A 113 15.87 10.75 -15.38
C PRO A 113 16.97 11.76 -15.79
N ASP A 114 16.65 12.72 -16.63
CA ASP A 114 17.55 13.82 -17.03
C ASP A 114 17.59 14.98 -16.04
N GLY A 115 16.87 14.86 -14.91
CA GLY A 115 16.78 15.89 -13.86
C GLY A 115 15.76 16.98 -14.12
N THR A 116 15.03 16.94 -15.23
CA THR A 116 14.00 17.94 -15.54
C THR A 116 12.70 17.66 -14.80
N ILE A 117 11.92 18.72 -14.52
CA ILE A 117 10.62 18.61 -13.88
C ILE A 117 9.58 18.12 -14.89
N SER A 118 8.82 17.08 -14.53
CA SER A 118 7.76 16.49 -15.36
C SER A 118 6.49 17.35 -15.39
N GLY A 119 6.58 18.53 -15.99
CA GLY A 119 5.48 19.50 -16.04
C GLY A 119 5.35 20.31 -14.74
N THR A 120 4.70 21.47 -14.85
CA THR A 120 4.58 22.44 -13.75
C THR A 120 3.20 22.44 -13.09
N GLU A 121 2.19 21.82 -13.71
CA GLU A 121 0.83 21.75 -13.18
C GLU A 121 0.68 20.53 -12.28
N MET A 122 0.11 20.74 -11.08
CA MET A 122 -0.16 19.69 -10.09
C MET A 122 1.04 18.73 -9.92
N ASN A 123 2.21 19.31 -9.67
CA ASN A 123 3.44 18.57 -9.48
C ASN A 123 4.25 19.16 -8.32
N SER A 124 3.99 18.69 -7.11
CA SER A 124 4.72 19.07 -5.91
C SER A 124 5.87 18.11 -5.66
N LEU A 125 7.04 18.65 -5.30
CA LEU A 125 8.18 17.84 -4.83
C LEU A 125 8.13 17.58 -3.33
N ASN A 126 7.09 18.03 -2.63
CA ASN A 126 6.86 17.77 -1.22
C ASN A 126 5.38 17.47 -0.97
N HIS A 127 5.00 16.22 -1.18
CA HIS A 127 3.61 15.74 -1.09
C HIS A 127 3.50 14.50 -0.20
N TYR A 128 2.50 14.45 0.68
CA TYR A 128 2.40 13.42 1.73
C TYR A 128 1.95 12.03 1.25
N SER A 129 1.17 11.94 0.17
CA SER A 129 0.36 10.73 -0.13
C SER A 129 1.15 9.43 -0.16
N TYR A 130 2.20 9.36 -0.95
CA TYR A 130 2.98 8.12 -1.06
C TYR A 130 3.86 7.84 0.16
N GLY A 131 4.02 8.81 1.07
CA GLY A 131 4.67 8.61 2.37
C GLY A 131 3.89 7.68 3.30
N SER A 132 2.62 7.41 3.01
CA SER A 132 1.80 6.42 3.73
C SER A 132 2.40 5.00 3.74
N VAL A 133 3.35 4.69 2.87
CA VAL A 133 4.11 3.42 2.89
C VAL A 133 4.81 3.18 4.23
N VAL A 134 5.08 4.21 5.01
CA VAL A 134 5.63 4.12 6.37
C VAL A 134 4.73 3.29 7.29
N GLU A 135 3.39 3.30 7.08
CA GLU A 135 2.49 2.40 7.82
C GLU A 135 2.86 0.93 7.61
N PHE A 136 3.20 0.54 6.37
CA PHE A 136 3.66 -0.82 6.09
C PHE A 136 4.97 -1.14 6.79
N LEU A 137 5.92 -0.21 6.82
CA LEU A 137 7.20 -0.40 7.49
C LEU A 137 7.02 -0.64 8.98
N TYR A 138 6.19 0.15 9.68
CA TYR A 138 5.91 -0.04 11.09
C TYR A 138 5.07 -1.28 11.39
N ARG A 139 3.95 -1.46 10.69
CA ARG A 139 2.95 -2.49 11.03
C ARG A 139 3.32 -3.89 10.58
N TYR A 140 4.05 -4.02 9.48
CA TYR A 140 4.37 -5.32 8.88
C TYR A 140 5.86 -5.59 8.85
N ALA A 141 6.68 -4.71 8.30
CA ALA A 141 8.12 -4.93 8.29
C ALA A 141 8.66 -5.04 9.71
N ALA A 142 8.49 -4.01 10.53
CA ALA A 142 8.83 -4.03 11.96
C ALA A 142 7.81 -4.80 12.84
N GLY A 143 6.58 -4.93 12.37
CA GLY A 143 5.52 -5.66 13.06
C GLY A 143 5.00 -5.01 14.33
N ILE A 144 5.19 -3.71 14.53
CA ILE A 144 4.73 -2.97 15.71
C ILE A 144 3.27 -2.54 15.49
N VAL A 145 2.33 -3.23 16.14
CA VAL A 145 0.89 -2.99 15.98
C VAL A 145 0.21 -2.77 17.33
N PRO A 146 -0.44 -1.60 17.55
CA PRO A 146 -1.22 -1.40 18.77
C PRO A 146 -2.42 -2.35 18.80
N THR A 147 -2.64 -3.00 19.95
CA THR A 147 -3.78 -3.87 20.21
C THR A 147 -4.72 -3.32 21.29
N ALA A 148 -4.38 -2.18 21.87
CA ALA A 148 -5.24 -1.40 22.76
C ALA A 148 -5.00 0.10 22.54
N PRO A 149 -6.00 0.96 22.82
CA PRO A 149 -5.87 2.41 22.69
C PRO A 149 -4.66 2.95 23.46
N GLY A 150 -3.98 3.95 22.86
CA GLY A 150 -2.80 4.59 23.43
C GLY A 150 -1.58 3.67 23.57
N PHE A 151 -1.51 2.59 22.79
CA PHE A 151 -0.43 1.61 22.87
C PHE A 151 -0.29 0.97 24.28
N LYS A 152 -1.36 0.87 25.06
CA LYS A 152 -1.34 0.13 26.36
C LYS A 152 -0.98 -1.34 26.19
N LYS A 153 -1.24 -1.88 25.00
CA LYS A 153 -0.79 -3.19 24.53
C LYS A 153 -0.42 -3.10 23.08
N ALA A 154 0.64 -3.78 22.69
CA ALA A 154 1.05 -3.92 21.30
C ALA A 154 1.43 -5.37 21.00
N ARG A 155 1.30 -5.75 19.75
CA ARG A 155 1.85 -6.99 19.19
C ARG A 155 3.12 -6.63 18.43
N ILE A 156 4.19 -7.36 18.69
CA ILE A 156 5.42 -7.32 17.92
C ILE A 156 5.47 -8.61 17.08
N ALA A 157 5.36 -8.48 15.78
CA ALA A 157 5.34 -9.61 14.84
C ALA A 157 5.93 -9.17 13.49
N PRO A 158 7.26 -9.04 13.38
CA PRO A 158 7.92 -8.60 12.15
C PRO A 158 7.73 -9.61 11.02
N CYS A 159 7.66 -9.11 9.81
CA CYS A 159 7.74 -9.89 8.57
C CYS A 159 9.09 -9.58 7.91
N PRO A 160 10.17 -10.27 8.27
CA PRO A 160 11.51 -9.95 7.78
C PRO A 160 11.63 -10.19 6.27
N GLU A 161 12.46 -9.37 5.62
CA GLU A 161 12.79 -9.47 4.19
C GLU A 161 14.31 -9.47 4.03
N ILE A 162 14.84 -10.54 3.49
CA ILE A 162 16.30 -10.76 3.39
C ILE A 162 17.01 -9.66 2.57
N ARG A 163 16.33 -9.07 1.60
CA ARG A 163 16.88 -7.99 0.76
C ARG A 163 17.18 -6.71 1.53
N LEU A 164 16.55 -6.53 2.71
CA LEU A 164 16.86 -5.41 3.60
C LEU A 164 18.14 -5.64 4.43
N GLY A 165 18.59 -6.90 4.56
CA GLY A 165 19.75 -7.29 5.35
C GLY A 165 19.51 -7.13 6.85
N HIS A 166 19.37 -5.91 7.33
CA HIS A 166 19.06 -5.58 8.72
C HIS A 166 17.98 -4.52 8.81
N MET A 167 17.13 -4.61 9.80
CA MET A 167 16.12 -3.60 10.11
C MET A 167 15.99 -3.48 11.62
N GLU A 168 16.01 -2.25 12.10
CA GLU A 168 15.68 -1.89 13.47
C GLU A 168 14.61 -0.79 13.43
N CYS A 169 13.62 -0.90 14.30
CA CYS A 169 12.54 0.07 14.37
C CYS A 169 12.18 0.36 15.82
N SER A 170 11.98 1.62 16.15
CA SER A 170 11.44 2.00 17.44
C SER A 170 10.27 2.97 17.31
N TYR A 171 9.35 2.89 18.27
CA TYR A 171 8.19 3.77 18.36
C TYR A 171 8.00 4.23 19.80
N ASP A 172 8.08 5.54 20.01
CA ASP A 172 7.82 6.17 21.31
C ASP A 172 6.33 6.49 21.42
N SER A 173 5.63 5.73 22.23
CA SER A 173 4.19 5.91 22.50
C SER A 173 3.96 6.59 23.85
N VAL A 174 2.73 7.03 24.08
CA VAL A 174 2.31 7.54 25.42
C VAL A 174 2.40 6.50 26.54
N SER A 175 2.49 5.20 26.18
CA SER A 175 2.60 4.09 27.12
C SER A 175 4.03 3.54 27.25
N GLY A 176 4.99 4.13 26.57
CA GLY A 176 6.39 3.71 26.56
C GLY A 176 6.95 3.44 25.17
N LYS A 177 8.22 3.08 25.11
CA LYS A 177 8.95 2.77 23.88
C LYS A 177 8.80 1.30 23.48
N TYR A 178 8.49 1.08 22.23
CA TYR A 178 8.50 -0.23 21.58
C TYR A 178 9.70 -0.32 20.63
N VAL A 179 10.37 -1.45 20.61
CA VAL A 179 11.52 -1.73 19.73
C VAL A 179 11.31 -3.09 19.06
N SER A 180 11.66 -3.18 17.79
CA SER A 180 11.66 -4.41 16.99
C SER A 180 12.93 -4.49 16.16
#